data_94b5a697f4f5c681ed962c79a4eede9c
#
_entry.id   94b5a697f4f5c681ed962c79a4eede9c
#
_cell.length_a   1.000
_cell.length_b   1.000
_cell.length_c   1.000
_cell.angle_alpha   90.00
_cell.angle_beta   90.00
_cell.angle_gamma   90.00
#
_symmetry.space_group_name_H-M   'P 1'
#
loop_
_entity.id
_entity.type
_entity.pdbx_description
1 polymer ?
#
loop_
_entity_poly.entity_id
_entity_poly.type
_entity_poly.pdbx_seq_one_letter_code
_entity_poly.pdbx_strand_id
1 'polypeptide(L)'
;MSDIKALTQSVYGEMSQGGDIDTIVDTFFAENFIEHEEIPGLEETGRDIPKVMFRMMRGAIPDMSAEIELLIAEGDKVMAYGAFVGTHSGEFMGMPASGQAVRIPFADILQWRDGKIAGHWGVSDMSSMFAGGA
;
A
#
# COMPACT_ATOMS: atom_id res chain seq x y z
N MET A 1 2.30 -24.28 8.19
CA MET A 1 1.57 -23.45 7.22
C MET A 1 1.64 -22.00 7.64
N SER A 2 1.97 -21.15 6.71
CA SER A 2 1.97 -19.71 7.00
C SER A 2 0.55 -19.21 7.14
N ASP A 3 0.29 -18.40 8.16
CA ASP A 3 -0.97 -17.69 8.30
C ASP A 3 -0.89 -16.42 7.44
N ILE A 4 -1.48 -16.50 6.25
CA ILE A 4 -1.40 -15.39 5.29
C ILE A 4 -2.16 -14.15 5.75
N LYS A 5 -3.17 -14.30 6.63
CA LYS A 5 -3.83 -13.13 7.23
C LYS A 5 -2.88 -12.42 8.19
N ALA A 6 -2.17 -13.16 9.03
CA ALA A 6 -1.20 -12.57 9.95
C ALA A 6 -0.05 -11.93 9.20
N LEU A 7 0.45 -12.57 8.14
CA LEU A 7 1.48 -11.98 7.28
C LEU A 7 1.00 -10.68 6.64
N THR A 8 -0.24 -10.65 6.16
CA THR A 8 -0.82 -9.44 5.58
C THR A 8 -0.89 -8.31 6.61
N GLN A 9 -1.35 -8.60 7.83
CA GLN A 9 -1.34 -7.60 8.90
C GLN A 9 0.06 -7.08 9.18
N SER A 10 1.07 -7.96 9.13
CA SER A 10 2.45 -7.56 9.37
C SER A 10 2.96 -6.55 8.33
N VAL A 11 2.61 -6.74 7.05
CA VAL A 11 3.02 -5.80 5.99
C VAL A 11 2.48 -4.41 6.28
N TYR A 12 1.17 -4.30 6.51
CA TYR A 12 0.56 -3.00 6.79
C TYR A 12 1.06 -2.41 8.11
N GLY A 13 1.29 -3.26 9.09
CA GLY A 13 1.81 -2.82 10.39
C GLY A 13 3.21 -2.24 10.30
N GLU A 14 4.11 -2.88 9.57
CA GLU A 14 5.47 -2.35 9.40
C GLU A 14 5.48 -1.07 8.60
N MET A 15 4.62 -0.96 7.60
CA MET A 15 4.45 0.30 6.87
C MET A 15 3.95 1.42 7.77
N SER A 16 3.00 1.12 8.64
CA SER A 16 2.42 2.09 9.57
C SER A 16 3.41 2.55 10.63
N GLN A 17 4.38 1.71 10.96
CA GLN A 17 5.40 2.02 11.96
C GLN A 17 6.60 2.76 11.39
N GLY A 18 6.58 3.07 10.10
CA GLY A 18 7.67 3.80 9.46
C GLY A 18 8.89 2.96 9.12
N GLY A 19 8.73 1.65 8.96
CA GLY A 19 9.82 0.77 8.56
C GLY A 19 10.42 1.15 7.22
N ASP A 20 11.65 0.71 6.96
CA ASP A 20 12.34 0.97 5.71
C ASP A 20 11.61 0.30 4.55
N ILE A 21 11.22 1.09 3.54
CA ILE A 21 10.40 0.60 2.44
C ILE A 21 11.09 -0.52 1.66
N ASP A 22 12.36 -0.36 1.32
CA ASP A 22 13.07 -1.39 0.56
C ASP A 22 13.13 -2.69 1.35
N THR A 23 13.39 -2.62 2.64
CA THR A 23 13.44 -3.79 3.51
C THR A 23 12.06 -4.48 3.59
N ILE A 24 11.00 -3.71 3.74
CA ILE A 24 9.64 -4.25 3.79
C ILE A 24 9.31 -4.99 2.49
N VAL A 25 9.58 -4.35 1.36
CA VAL A 25 9.29 -4.96 0.06
C VAL A 25 10.14 -6.21 -0.17
N ASP A 26 11.43 -6.14 0.11
CA ASP A 26 12.31 -7.29 -0.10
C ASP A 26 11.97 -8.45 0.85
N THR A 27 11.44 -8.15 2.03
CA THR A 27 11.05 -9.18 3.00
C THR A 27 9.74 -9.88 2.59
N PHE A 28 8.75 -9.13 2.13
CA PHE A 28 7.40 -9.64 1.94
C PHE A 28 7.01 -9.93 0.50
N PHE A 29 7.68 -9.33 -0.49
CA PHE A 29 7.30 -9.49 -1.90
C PHE A 29 8.24 -10.43 -2.61
N ALA A 30 7.69 -11.31 -3.46
CA ALA A 30 8.48 -12.25 -4.26
C ALA A 30 9.29 -11.49 -5.32
N GLU A 31 10.44 -12.05 -5.69
CA GLU A 31 11.26 -11.47 -6.76
C GLU A 31 10.50 -11.38 -8.09
N ASN A 32 9.63 -12.35 -8.34
CA ASN A 32 8.80 -12.39 -9.54
C ASN A 32 7.38 -11.84 -9.30
N PHE A 33 7.25 -10.93 -8.35
CA PHE A 33 5.98 -10.28 -8.03
C PHE A 33 5.36 -9.62 -9.27
N ILE A 34 4.04 -9.76 -9.42
CA ILE A 34 3.28 -9.16 -10.52
C ILE A 34 2.23 -8.20 -9.95
N GLU A 35 2.31 -6.94 -10.37
CA GLU A 35 1.29 -5.95 -10.06
C GLU A 35 0.20 -6.01 -11.12
N HIS A 36 -1.04 -6.30 -10.70
CA HIS A 36 -2.19 -6.40 -11.59
C HIS A 36 -3.01 -5.10 -11.65
N GLU A 37 -2.74 -4.17 -10.73
CA GLU A 37 -3.38 -2.86 -10.78
C GLU A 37 -2.72 -2.02 -11.86
N GLU A 38 -3.53 -1.36 -12.71
CA GLU A 38 -3.00 -0.46 -13.71
C GLU A 38 -2.65 0.88 -13.06
N ILE A 39 -1.39 1.28 -13.17
CA ILE A 39 -0.90 2.53 -12.59
C ILE A 39 -0.37 3.39 -13.74
N PRO A 40 -1.16 4.39 -14.18
CA PRO A 40 -0.76 5.22 -15.32
C PRO A 40 0.57 5.95 -15.07
N GLY A 41 1.42 5.94 -16.08
CA GLY A 41 2.69 6.68 -16.04
C GLY A 41 3.81 5.98 -15.29
N LEU A 42 3.57 4.79 -14.75
CA LEU A 42 4.60 4.05 -14.03
C LEU A 42 5.41 3.20 -15.00
N GLU A 43 6.74 3.35 -14.96
CA GLU A 43 7.65 2.60 -15.83
C GLU A 43 8.29 1.40 -15.12
N GLU A 44 8.27 1.38 -13.80
CA GLU A 44 8.86 0.32 -12.99
C GLU A 44 8.17 -1.02 -13.22
N THR A 45 8.88 -2.10 -12.89
CA THR A 45 8.36 -3.47 -13.00
C THR A 45 8.68 -4.25 -11.73
N GLY A 46 7.95 -5.34 -11.51
CA GLY A 46 8.20 -6.24 -10.41
C GLY A 46 8.12 -5.55 -9.05
N ARG A 47 9.05 -5.90 -8.18
CA ARG A 47 9.10 -5.34 -6.81
C ARG A 47 9.41 -3.85 -6.75
N ASP A 48 9.94 -3.28 -7.81
CA ASP A 48 10.19 -1.83 -7.85
C ASP A 48 8.88 -1.03 -7.83
N ILE A 49 7.78 -1.64 -8.29
CA ILE A 49 6.46 -0.99 -8.27
C ILE A 49 6.02 -0.64 -6.85
N PRO A 50 5.90 -1.61 -5.91
CA PRO A 50 5.51 -1.26 -4.55
C PRO A 50 6.53 -0.35 -3.87
N LYS A 51 7.82 -0.46 -4.18
CA LYS A 51 8.82 0.45 -3.61
C LYS A 51 8.54 1.89 -3.98
N VAL A 52 8.27 2.16 -5.25
CA VAL A 52 7.96 3.51 -5.75
C VAL A 52 6.64 4.01 -5.17
N MET A 53 5.61 3.16 -5.19
CA MET A 53 4.29 3.54 -4.70
C MET A 53 4.32 3.90 -3.21
N PHE A 54 4.99 3.08 -2.40
CA PHE A 54 5.09 3.34 -0.97
C PHE A 54 5.90 4.61 -0.66
N ARG A 55 6.96 4.87 -1.44
CA ARG A 55 7.72 6.11 -1.28
C ARG A 55 6.89 7.33 -1.61
N MET A 56 6.10 7.27 -2.68
CA MET A 56 5.22 8.37 -3.07
C MET A 56 4.19 8.64 -1.98
N MET A 57 3.56 7.60 -1.48
CA MET A 57 2.54 7.74 -0.42
C MET A 57 3.16 8.28 0.87
N ARG A 58 4.28 7.74 1.29
CA ARG A 58 4.95 8.17 2.52
C ARG A 58 5.51 9.57 2.39
N GLY A 59 5.98 9.95 1.20
CA GLY A 59 6.44 11.31 0.94
C GLY A 59 5.31 12.33 1.09
N ALA A 60 4.12 11.98 0.62
CA ALA A 60 2.95 12.87 0.72
C ALA A 60 2.33 12.84 2.12
N ILE A 61 2.34 11.70 2.77
CA ILE A 61 1.70 11.47 4.07
C ILE A 61 2.72 10.80 5.00
N PRO A 62 3.68 11.57 5.55
CA PRO A 62 4.77 10.98 6.34
C PRO A 62 4.31 10.24 7.61
N ASP A 63 3.17 10.64 8.16
CA ASP A 63 2.55 9.99 9.33
C ASP A 63 1.53 8.91 8.94
N MET A 64 1.61 8.41 7.72
CA MET A 64 0.64 7.44 7.20
C MET A 64 0.58 6.18 8.07
N SER A 65 -0.65 5.75 8.35
CA SER A 65 -0.91 4.44 8.93
C SER A 65 -2.09 3.78 8.24
N ALA A 66 -2.14 2.46 8.28
CA ALA A 66 -3.22 1.69 7.69
C ALA A 66 -4.21 1.27 8.77
N GLU A 67 -5.47 1.60 8.56
CA GLU A 67 -6.58 1.12 9.40
C GLU A 67 -7.27 -0.01 8.63
N ILE A 68 -7.07 -1.25 9.08
CA ILE A 68 -7.64 -2.42 8.43
C ILE A 68 -8.98 -2.74 9.08
N GLU A 69 -10.05 -2.73 8.30
CA GLU A 69 -11.38 -3.07 8.78
C GLU A 69 -11.71 -4.55 8.59
N LEU A 70 -11.33 -5.11 7.46
CA LEU A 70 -11.65 -6.49 7.11
C LEU A 70 -10.44 -7.19 6.52
N LEU A 71 -10.26 -8.45 6.91
CA LEU A 71 -9.32 -9.36 6.26
C LEU A 71 -10.08 -10.64 5.92
N ILE A 72 -10.15 -10.95 4.65
CA ILE A 72 -10.85 -12.14 4.16
C ILE A 72 -9.86 -12.96 3.36
N ALA A 73 -9.72 -14.23 3.70
CA ALA A 73 -8.80 -15.13 3.00
C ALA A 73 -9.56 -16.25 2.31
N GLU A 74 -9.15 -16.55 1.08
CA GLU A 74 -9.64 -17.70 0.34
C GLU A 74 -8.49 -18.25 -0.50
N GLY A 75 -8.17 -19.52 -0.31
CA GLY A 75 -7.04 -20.12 -1.01
C GLY A 75 -5.74 -19.45 -0.64
N ASP A 76 -5.01 -18.99 -1.64
CA ASP A 76 -3.73 -18.30 -1.47
C ASP A 76 -3.86 -16.77 -1.44
N LYS A 77 -5.08 -16.24 -1.38
CA LYS A 77 -5.33 -14.80 -1.46
C LYS A 77 -5.93 -14.25 -0.18
N VAL A 78 -5.51 -13.04 0.17
CA VAL A 78 -6.11 -12.28 1.27
C VAL A 78 -6.60 -10.95 0.70
N MET A 79 -7.85 -10.60 0.99
CA MET A 79 -8.36 -9.27 0.72
C MET A 79 -8.32 -8.45 2.00
N ALA A 80 -7.66 -7.30 1.93
CA ALA A 80 -7.64 -6.32 3.01
C ALA A 80 -8.47 -5.12 2.58
N TYR A 81 -9.46 -4.76 3.38
CA TYR A 81 -10.26 -3.57 3.18
C TYR A 81 -10.05 -2.62 4.35
N GLY A 82 -9.77 -1.38 4.06
CA GLY A 82 -9.51 -0.39 5.10
C GLY A 82 -9.20 0.96 4.49
N ALA A 83 -8.37 1.73 5.17
CA ALA A 83 -7.95 3.04 4.67
C ALA A 83 -6.55 3.38 5.16
N PHE A 84 -5.81 4.11 4.34
CA PHE A 84 -4.63 4.83 4.82
C PHE A 84 -5.08 6.18 5.35
N VAL A 85 -4.60 6.55 6.51
CA VAL A 85 -4.93 7.83 7.17
C VAL A 85 -3.65 8.56 7.55
N GLY A 86 -3.72 9.86 7.60
CA GLY A 86 -2.59 10.71 7.99
C GLY A 86 -2.82 12.14 7.56
N THR A 87 -1.73 12.90 7.49
CA THR A 87 -1.76 14.33 7.13
C THR A 87 -1.02 14.54 5.82
N HIS A 88 -1.68 15.19 4.86
CA HIS A 88 -1.08 15.52 3.57
C HIS A 88 -0.10 16.69 3.77
N SER A 89 1.09 16.38 4.24
CA SER A 89 2.10 17.39 4.58
C SER A 89 3.27 17.44 3.60
N GLY A 90 3.28 16.55 2.59
CA GLY A 90 4.27 16.56 1.52
C GLY A 90 3.63 16.64 0.16
N GLU A 91 4.43 16.98 -0.85
CA GLU A 91 3.96 17.03 -2.24
C GLU A 91 3.50 15.65 -2.73
N PHE A 92 2.42 15.60 -3.51
CA PHE A 92 1.95 14.38 -4.13
C PHE A 92 1.68 14.65 -5.61
N MET A 93 2.44 13.97 -6.49
CA MET A 93 2.30 14.04 -7.95
C MET A 93 2.24 15.49 -8.46
N GLY A 94 3.12 16.34 -7.94
CA GLY A 94 3.18 17.75 -8.32
C GLY A 94 2.21 18.67 -7.59
N MET A 95 1.30 18.11 -6.77
CA MET A 95 0.39 18.91 -5.95
C MET A 95 1.05 19.29 -4.63
N PRO A 96 0.98 20.57 -4.25
CA PRO A 96 1.52 20.97 -2.96
C PRO A 96 0.76 20.36 -1.78
N ALA A 97 1.42 20.27 -0.64
CA ALA A 97 0.80 19.76 0.57
C ALA A 97 -0.39 20.62 0.97
N SER A 98 -1.50 19.98 1.30
CA SER A 98 -2.70 20.67 1.77
C SER A 98 -2.69 20.94 3.26
N GLY A 99 -1.89 20.20 4.02
CA GLY A 99 -1.88 20.28 5.49
C GLY A 99 -3.10 19.66 6.14
N GLN A 100 -3.96 19.01 5.37
CA GLN A 100 -5.24 18.47 5.85
C GLN A 100 -5.12 17.00 6.20
N ALA A 101 -5.94 16.55 7.14
CA ALA A 101 -6.12 15.13 7.41
C ALA A 101 -6.74 14.48 6.19
N VAL A 102 -6.22 13.32 5.79
CA VAL A 102 -6.72 12.59 4.63
C VAL A 102 -7.05 11.15 5.02
N ARG A 103 -8.00 10.58 4.29
CA ARG A 103 -8.38 9.18 4.41
C ARG A 103 -8.49 8.62 3.01
N ILE A 104 -7.73 7.57 2.74
CA ILE A 104 -7.68 6.92 1.43
C ILE A 104 -8.20 5.50 1.59
N PRO A 105 -9.52 5.26 1.36
CA PRO A 105 -10.05 3.90 1.39
C PRO A 105 -9.41 3.04 0.32
N PHE A 106 -9.15 1.79 0.65
CA PHE A 106 -8.58 0.85 -0.31
C PHE A 106 -9.17 -0.54 -0.13
N ALA A 107 -9.10 -1.32 -1.20
CA ALA A 107 -9.30 -2.75 -1.18
C ALA A 107 -8.13 -3.37 -1.93
N ASP A 108 -7.31 -4.14 -1.23
CA ASP A 108 -6.15 -4.83 -1.78
C ASP A 108 -6.37 -6.33 -1.72
N ILE A 109 -6.01 -7.02 -2.80
CA ILE A 109 -5.93 -8.48 -2.79
C ILE A 109 -4.47 -8.84 -2.95
N LEU A 110 -3.94 -9.59 -1.99
CA LEU A 110 -2.56 -10.07 -2.00
C LEU A 110 -2.57 -11.58 -2.21
N GLN A 111 -1.86 -12.04 -3.24
CA GLN A 111 -1.65 -13.46 -3.47
C GLN A 111 -0.33 -13.86 -2.84
N TRP A 112 -0.39 -14.84 -1.94
CA TRP A 112 0.79 -15.33 -1.23
C TRP A 112 1.26 -16.66 -1.80
N ARG A 113 2.57 -16.79 -1.95
CA ARG A 113 3.21 -18.03 -2.40
C ARG A 113 4.52 -18.19 -1.67
N ASP A 114 4.69 -19.32 -0.97
CA ASP A 114 5.91 -19.61 -0.23
C ASP A 114 6.32 -18.49 0.74
N GLY A 115 5.32 -17.90 1.42
CA GLY A 115 5.55 -16.84 2.40
C GLY A 115 5.85 -15.47 1.81
N LYS A 116 5.65 -15.29 0.50
CA LYS A 116 5.89 -14.03 -0.20
C LYS A 116 4.67 -13.61 -1.00
N ILE A 117 4.50 -12.31 -1.16
CA ILE A 117 3.44 -11.76 -2.01
C ILE A 117 3.86 -11.93 -3.47
N ALA A 118 3.13 -12.75 -4.20
CA ALA A 118 3.40 -13.04 -5.61
C ALA A 118 2.59 -12.17 -6.56
N GLY A 119 1.46 -11.64 -6.11
CA GLY A 119 0.60 -10.80 -6.94
C GLY A 119 -0.23 -9.86 -6.10
N HIS A 120 -0.66 -8.76 -6.71
CA HIS A 120 -1.49 -7.74 -6.07
C HIS A 120 -2.53 -7.23 -7.05
N TRP A 121 -3.75 -7.13 -6.58
CA TRP A 121 -4.84 -6.41 -7.24
C TRP A 121 -5.34 -5.39 -6.22
N GLY A 122 -5.61 -4.17 -6.66
CA GLY A 122 -6.08 -3.17 -5.72
C GLY A 122 -6.83 -2.04 -6.37
N VAL A 123 -7.67 -1.40 -5.59
CA VAL A 123 -8.32 -0.15 -5.92
C VAL A 123 -8.26 0.74 -4.70
N SER A 124 -8.17 2.04 -4.91
CA SER A 124 -8.18 3.01 -3.82
C SER A 124 -8.92 4.27 -4.25
N ASP A 125 -9.50 4.94 -3.26
CA ASP A 125 -10.18 6.21 -3.48
C ASP A 125 -9.27 7.34 -3.01
N MET A 126 -8.62 8.00 -3.95
CA MET A 126 -7.68 9.10 -3.69
C MET A 126 -8.35 10.46 -3.61
N SER A 127 -9.69 10.52 -3.62
CA SER A 127 -10.40 11.81 -3.73
C SER A 127 -10.07 12.78 -2.60
N SER A 128 -9.82 12.32 -1.38
CA SER A 128 -9.46 13.20 -0.28
C SER A 128 -8.13 13.94 -0.50
N MET A 129 -7.22 13.36 -1.29
CA MET A 129 -5.96 14.01 -1.64
C MET A 129 -6.19 15.21 -2.56
N PHE A 130 -7.19 15.13 -3.42
CA PHE A 130 -7.48 16.17 -4.39
C PHE A 130 -8.48 17.20 -3.86
N ALA A 131 -9.36 16.81 -2.95
CA ALA A 131 -10.37 17.70 -2.38
C ALA A 131 -9.83 18.55 -1.23
N GLY A 132 -8.76 18.13 -0.58
CA GLY A 132 -8.26 18.77 0.63
C GLY A 132 -7.81 20.21 0.48
N GLY A 133 -7.52 20.65 -0.74
CA GLY A 133 -7.10 22.01 -1.02
C GLY A 133 -8.21 22.91 -1.58
N ALA A 134 -9.38 22.37 -1.71
CA ALA A 134 -10.49 23.12 -2.34
C ALA A 134 -11.06 24.18 -1.41
#